data_8c49d48ce75bf169b6e421c8fc28fa1b
#
_entry.id   8c49d48ce75bf169b6e421c8fc28fa1b
#
_cell.length_a   1.000
_cell.length_b   1.000
_cell.length_c   1.000
_cell.angle_alpha   90.00
_cell.angle_beta   90.00
_cell.angle_gamma   90.00
#
_symmetry.space_group_name_H-M   'P 1'
#
loop_
_entity.id
_entity.type
_entity.pdbx_description
1 polymer ?
#
loop_
_entity_poly.entity_id
_entity_poly.type
_entity_poly.pdbx_seq_one_letter_code
_entity_poly.pdbx_strand_id
1 'polypeptide(L)'
;MDLESWSQCLKVLADPTRVRLLALLEHEELTVAELASITGLAQPRVSTHLAKLKEFDLVRDRRSGVSSYYRFNDKDLEPAEHSLWQALRSGTDDPLLKQDFERLSLVLARRAVDQNWPDTVAGDMERHYSPGRTWEALARTALPLISPGEVLDVASGDGVLAELFAPYAKRYVCVDSSPKVVLAAAERLKKWPTVSVMKADMHELPFGAAQFDLVLMMHALSYTKKPALVIEEAARVLKPKGQLLLSCLMKHGHRSVVEPFGHENLGFSQKELIRHAEKAGLTVKHCEVVSRERRAPHFEILMLLAE
;
A
#
# COMPACT_ATOMS: atom_id res chain seq x y z
N MET A 1 6.81 -18.81 23.21
CA MET A 1 8.22 -19.00 23.67
C MET A 1 8.27 -19.38 25.13
N ASP A 2 9.08 -20.39 25.50
CA ASP A 2 9.39 -20.74 26.90
C ASP A 2 10.55 -19.89 27.46
N LEU A 3 10.88 -20.05 28.75
CA LEU A 3 11.93 -19.24 29.40
C LEU A 3 13.33 -19.48 28.81
N GLU A 4 13.58 -20.69 28.31
CA GLU A 4 14.87 -21.03 27.72
C GLU A 4 15.04 -20.33 26.36
N SER A 5 14.03 -20.38 25.51
CA SER A 5 13.97 -19.67 24.23
C SER A 5 14.12 -18.15 24.42
N TRP A 6 13.45 -17.57 25.42
CA TRP A 6 13.62 -16.15 25.79
C TRP A 6 15.06 -15.84 26.21
N SER A 7 15.64 -16.67 27.08
CA SER A 7 17.02 -16.48 27.53
C SER A 7 18.01 -16.53 26.37
N GLN A 8 17.80 -17.42 25.42
CA GLN A 8 18.64 -17.53 24.22
C GLN A 8 18.48 -16.35 23.29
N CYS A 9 17.26 -15.92 23.00
CA CYS A 9 16.98 -14.73 22.17
C CYS A 9 17.63 -13.48 22.79
N LEU A 10 17.45 -13.25 24.09
CA LEU A 10 18.08 -12.14 24.79
C LEU A 10 19.61 -12.19 24.75
N LYS A 11 20.24 -13.39 24.90
CA LYS A 11 21.69 -13.55 24.75
C LYS A 11 22.18 -13.19 23.34
N VAL A 12 21.39 -13.51 22.31
CA VAL A 12 21.74 -13.10 20.94
C VAL A 12 21.67 -11.59 20.78
N LEU A 13 20.63 -10.94 21.27
CA LEU A 13 20.46 -9.49 21.18
C LEU A 13 21.30 -8.69 22.18
N ALA A 14 21.91 -9.32 23.18
CA ALA A 14 22.80 -8.63 24.15
C ALA A 14 24.14 -8.14 23.55
N ASP A 15 24.48 -8.55 22.34
CA ASP A 15 25.72 -8.12 21.67
C ASP A 15 25.47 -6.89 20.80
N PRO A 16 26.11 -5.74 21.09
CA PRO A 16 25.90 -4.51 20.33
C PRO A 16 26.20 -4.64 18.83
N THR A 17 27.16 -5.50 18.46
CA THR A 17 27.49 -5.73 17.04
C THR A 17 26.33 -6.41 16.32
N ARG A 18 25.68 -7.40 16.95
CA ARG A 18 24.53 -8.06 16.35
C ARG A 18 23.33 -7.13 16.21
N VAL A 19 23.08 -6.27 17.19
CA VAL A 19 22.04 -5.23 17.12
C VAL A 19 22.31 -4.27 15.96
N ARG A 20 23.55 -3.80 15.77
CA ARG A 20 23.94 -2.95 14.64
C ARG A 20 23.71 -3.63 13.30
N LEU A 21 24.12 -4.91 13.16
CA LEU A 21 23.92 -5.67 11.93
C LEU A 21 22.44 -5.88 11.63
N LEU A 22 21.62 -6.23 12.62
CA LEU A 22 20.17 -6.38 12.47
C LEU A 22 19.51 -5.07 12.04
N ALA A 23 19.87 -3.95 12.65
CA ALA A 23 19.33 -2.64 12.30
C ALA A 23 19.61 -2.26 10.83
N LEU A 24 20.82 -2.57 10.34
CA LEU A 24 21.17 -2.37 8.94
C LEU A 24 20.37 -3.31 8.00
N LEU A 25 20.25 -4.59 8.37
CA LEU A 25 19.58 -5.62 7.59
C LEU A 25 18.03 -5.49 7.60
N GLU A 26 17.48 -4.77 8.55
CA GLU A 26 16.07 -4.36 8.56
C GLU A 26 15.79 -3.34 7.45
N HIS A 27 16.77 -2.48 7.14
CA HIS A 27 16.64 -1.45 6.10
C HIS A 27 16.96 -1.95 4.71
N GLU A 28 18.00 -2.80 4.56
CA GLU A 28 18.50 -3.20 3.25
C GLU A 28 19.13 -4.59 3.27
N GLU A 29 19.04 -5.31 2.14
CA GLU A 29 19.82 -6.53 1.93
C GLU A 29 21.29 -6.19 1.67
N LEU A 30 22.20 -6.77 2.45
CA LEU A 30 23.62 -6.45 2.42
C LEU A 30 24.48 -7.70 2.38
N THR A 31 25.59 -7.62 1.67
CA THR A 31 26.64 -8.65 1.67
C THR A 31 27.52 -8.53 2.91
N VAL A 32 28.30 -9.59 3.20
CA VAL A 32 29.31 -9.57 4.28
C VAL A 32 30.32 -8.43 4.07
N ALA A 33 30.74 -8.20 2.82
CA ALA A 33 31.70 -7.16 2.48
C ALA A 33 31.14 -5.75 2.75
N GLU A 34 29.89 -5.51 2.36
CA GLU A 34 29.20 -4.24 2.61
C GLU A 34 28.96 -3.99 4.11
N LEU A 35 28.48 -5.00 4.84
CA LEU A 35 28.33 -4.91 6.29
C LEU A 35 29.67 -4.63 7.00
N ALA A 36 30.75 -5.24 6.54
CA ALA A 36 32.10 -4.97 7.06
C ALA A 36 32.54 -3.52 6.78
N SER A 37 32.28 -3.03 5.56
CA SER A 37 32.57 -1.63 5.18
C SER A 37 31.77 -0.62 5.98
N ILE A 38 30.47 -0.88 6.20
CA ILE A 38 29.58 0.00 6.96
C ILE A 38 29.95 0.05 8.43
N THR A 39 30.13 -1.13 9.05
CA THR A 39 30.36 -1.24 10.50
C THR A 39 31.82 -0.99 10.92
N GLY A 40 32.75 -0.98 9.95
CA GLY A 40 34.18 -0.92 10.21
C GLY A 40 34.77 -2.20 10.81
N LEU A 41 34.10 -3.33 10.70
CA LEU A 41 34.51 -4.62 11.22
C LEU A 41 35.21 -5.48 10.16
N ALA A 42 36.08 -6.39 10.58
CA ALA A 42 36.63 -7.38 9.66
C ALA A 42 35.56 -8.39 9.19
N GLN A 43 35.60 -8.77 7.91
CA GLN A 43 34.62 -9.70 7.32
C GLN A 43 34.43 -11.02 8.09
N PRO A 44 35.50 -11.69 8.61
CA PRO A 44 35.32 -12.89 9.42
C PRO A 44 34.49 -12.67 10.68
N ARG A 45 34.63 -11.50 11.32
CA ARG A 45 33.86 -11.13 12.51
C ARG A 45 32.40 -10.89 12.15
N VAL A 46 32.11 -10.20 11.07
CA VAL A 46 30.74 -10.02 10.54
C VAL A 46 30.11 -11.37 10.23
N SER A 47 30.84 -12.27 9.54
CA SER A 47 30.35 -13.61 9.21
C SER A 47 29.99 -14.43 10.47
N THR A 48 30.79 -14.33 11.52
CA THR A 48 30.52 -15.03 12.80
C THR A 48 29.24 -14.52 13.46
N HIS A 49 29.02 -13.21 13.46
CA HIS A 49 27.80 -12.61 14.02
C HIS A 49 26.58 -12.93 13.15
N LEU A 50 26.70 -12.93 11.82
CA LEU A 50 25.62 -13.32 10.90
C LEU A 50 25.24 -14.81 11.06
N ALA A 51 26.22 -15.70 11.20
CA ALA A 51 25.97 -17.11 11.47
C ALA A 51 25.13 -17.30 12.75
N LYS A 52 25.46 -16.54 13.81
CA LYS A 52 24.72 -16.58 15.06
C LYS A 52 23.31 -16.02 14.93
N LEU A 53 23.13 -14.92 14.19
CA LEU A 53 21.82 -14.36 13.90
C LEU A 53 20.96 -15.30 13.04
N LYS A 54 21.57 -16.02 12.10
CA LYS A 54 20.91 -17.01 11.24
C LYS A 54 20.50 -18.26 12.02
N GLU A 55 21.31 -18.72 12.99
CA GLU A 55 20.99 -19.85 13.89
C GLU A 55 19.67 -19.61 14.66
N PHE A 56 19.33 -18.35 14.92
CA PHE A 56 18.12 -17.90 15.60
C PHE A 56 17.05 -17.32 14.64
N ASP A 57 17.12 -17.63 13.37
CA ASP A 57 16.20 -17.18 12.35
C ASP A 57 15.95 -15.64 12.29
N LEU A 58 16.80 -14.85 12.93
CA LEU A 58 16.71 -13.39 12.91
C LEU A 58 17.12 -12.78 11.57
N VAL A 59 17.93 -13.50 10.79
CA VAL A 59 18.32 -13.11 9.43
C VAL A 59 18.22 -14.30 8.48
N ARG A 60 17.92 -13.99 7.22
CA ARG A 60 17.96 -14.92 6.10
C ARG A 60 18.99 -14.47 5.08
N ASP A 61 19.52 -15.45 4.35
CA ASP A 61 20.40 -15.18 3.22
C ASP A 61 19.81 -15.74 1.92
N ARG A 62 20.18 -15.08 0.84
CA ARG A 62 19.99 -15.58 -0.53
C ARG A 62 21.29 -15.46 -1.31
N ARG A 63 21.54 -16.37 -2.23
CA ARG A 63 22.66 -16.28 -3.15
C ARG A 63 22.26 -15.52 -4.41
N SER A 64 23.14 -14.62 -4.85
CA SER A 64 23.03 -13.94 -6.14
C SER A 64 24.42 -13.86 -6.76
N GLY A 65 24.65 -14.61 -7.82
CA GLY A 65 25.99 -14.78 -8.39
C GLY A 65 26.97 -15.39 -7.39
N VAL A 66 28.11 -14.71 -7.20
CA VAL A 66 29.17 -15.11 -6.26
C VAL A 66 28.93 -14.61 -4.82
N SER A 67 27.92 -13.79 -4.61
CA SER A 67 27.68 -13.11 -3.32
C SER A 67 26.47 -13.71 -2.59
N SER A 68 26.54 -13.74 -1.24
CA SER A 68 25.41 -14.01 -0.36
C SER A 68 24.92 -12.67 0.23
N TYR A 69 23.65 -12.39 0.03
CA TYR A 69 22.97 -11.23 0.58
C TYR A 69 22.16 -11.65 1.81
N TYR A 70 22.30 -10.91 2.88
CA TYR A 70 21.60 -11.13 4.15
C TYR A 70 20.55 -10.07 4.33
N ARG A 71 19.43 -10.43 4.96
CA ARG A 71 18.34 -9.51 5.31
C ARG A 71 17.72 -9.92 6.64
N PHE A 72 17.04 -9.00 7.29
CA PHE A 72 16.21 -9.27 8.46
C PHE A 72 15.03 -10.18 8.09
N ASN A 73 14.71 -11.14 8.95
CA ASN A 73 13.63 -12.11 8.72
C ASN A 73 12.30 -11.66 9.30
N ASP A 74 11.77 -10.53 8.83
CA ASP A 74 10.53 -9.93 9.32
C ASP A 74 9.29 -10.84 9.22
N LYS A 75 9.28 -11.77 8.25
CA LYS A 75 8.07 -12.54 7.90
C LYS A 75 7.80 -13.76 8.76
N ASP A 76 8.84 -14.35 9.31
CA ASP A 76 8.75 -15.66 9.99
C ASP A 76 9.20 -15.59 11.45
N LEU A 77 9.44 -14.38 11.98
CA LEU A 77 9.68 -14.18 13.41
C LEU A 77 8.39 -14.41 14.20
N GLU A 78 8.52 -15.07 15.33
CA GLU A 78 7.44 -15.14 16.30
C GLU A 78 7.02 -13.73 16.75
N PRO A 79 5.73 -13.47 16.99
CA PRO A 79 5.25 -12.13 17.39
C PRO A 79 5.98 -11.56 18.61
N ALA A 80 6.42 -12.42 19.53
CA ALA A 80 7.14 -12.03 20.73
C ALA A 80 8.57 -11.54 20.43
N GLU A 81 9.27 -12.20 19.51
CA GLU A 81 10.62 -11.83 19.04
C GLU A 81 10.57 -10.52 18.28
N HIS A 82 9.57 -10.36 17.42
CA HIS A 82 9.33 -9.12 16.68
C HIS A 82 9.07 -7.94 17.63
N SER A 83 8.23 -8.13 18.65
CA SER A 83 7.96 -7.09 19.66
C SER A 83 9.20 -6.71 20.46
N LEU A 84 10.03 -7.69 20.83
CA LEU A 84 11.31 -7.46 21.52
C LEU A 84 12.27 -6.66 20.64
N TRP A 85 12.40 -7.05 19.37
CA TRP A 85 13.25 -6.32 18.43
C TRP A 85 12.78 -4.87 18.26
N GLN A 86 11.49 -4.65 18.07
CA GLN A 86 10.92 -3.30 17.94
C GLN A 86 11.16 -2.44 19.19
N ALA A 87 11.00 -2.99 20.39
CA ALA A 87 11.28 -2.29 21.64
C ALA A 87 12.74 -1.90 21.75
N LEU A 88 13.67 -2.81 21.43
CA LEU A 88 15.11 -2.55 21.41
C LEU A 88 15.46 -1.48 20.38
N ARG A 89 14.93 -1.61 19.16
CA ARG A 89 15.21 -0.71 18.04
C ARG A 89 14.72 0.71 18.28
N SER A 90 13.48 0.86 18.78
CA SER A 90 12.88 2.18 19.07
C SER A 90 13.48 2.86 20.30
N GLY A 91 13.95 2.08 21.28
CA GLY A 91 14.58 2.58 22.49
C GLY A 91 16.08 2.90 22.35
N THR A 92 16.69 2.60 21.20
CA THR A 92 18.14 2.80 21.00
C THR A 92 18.41 4.07 20.21
N ASP A 93 19.04 5.05 20.89
CA ASP A 93 19.62 6.25 20.27
C ASP A 93 21.15 6.23 20.47
N ASP A 94 21.87 5.58 19.56
CA ASP A 94 23.32 5.37 19.64
C ASP A 94 24.03 6.11 18.49
N PRO A 95 25.04 6.92 18.78
CA PRO A 95 25.82 7.65 17.76
C PRO A 95 26.48 6.73 16.73
N LEU A 96 26.87 5.51 17.14
CA LEU A 96 27.49 4.54 16.24
C LEU A 96 26.50 3.98 15.22
N LEU A 97 25.23 3.76 15.63
CA LEU A 97 24.17 3.40 14.70
C LEU A 97 23.89 4.51 13.68
N LYS A 98 23.88 5.77 14.11
CA LYS A 98 23.71 6.91 13.18
C LYS A 98 24.83 6.94 12.14
N GLN A 99 26.07 6.74 12.57
CA GLN A 99 27.23 6.64 11.68
C GLN A 99 27.11 5.46 10.70
N ASP A 100 26.61 4.31 11.17
CA ASP A 100 26.40 3.14 10.31
C ASP A 100 25.35 3.45 9.21
N PHE A 101 24.27 4.14 9.53
CA PHE A 101 23.27 4.54 8.53
C PHE A 101 23.79 5.58 7.52
N GLU A 102 24.65 6.51 7.95
CA GLU A 102 25.33 7.42 7.03
C GLU A 102 26.21 6.64 6.05
N ARG A 103 27.00 5.67 6.54
CA ARG A 103 27.84 4.81 5.70
C ARG A 103 27.05 3.88 4.82
N LEU A 104 25.89 3.37 5.30
CA LEU A 104 24.96 2.60 4.48
C LEU A 104 24.54 3.38 3.23
N SER A 105 24.16 4.64 3.38
CA SER A 105 23.78 5.50 2.27
C SER A 105 24.91 5.64 1.24
N LEU A 106 26.16 5.74 1.68
CA LEU A 106 27.33 5.81 0.80
C LEU A 106 27.61 4.48 0.07
N VAL A 107 27.44 3.35 0.77
CA VAL A 107 27.64 2.03 0.18
C VAL A 107 26.57 1.76 -0.89
N LEU A 108 25.32 2.10 -0.61
CA LEU A 108 24.22 1.96 -1.57
C LEU A 108 24.42 2.87 -2.79
N ALA A 109 24.89 4.10 -2.60
CA ALA A 109 25.23 5.00 -3.70
C ALA A 109 26.35 4.42 -4.59
N ARG A 110 27.39 3.81 -4.01
CA ARG A 110 28.46 3.12 -4.77
C ARG A 110 27.93 1.90 -5.51
N ARG A 111 27.10 1.07 -4.87
CA ARG A 111 26.44 -0.08 -5.50
C ARG A 111 25.68 0.33 -6.77
N ALA A 112 25.00 1.47 -6.73
CA ALA A 112 24.25 2.01 -7.87
C ALA A 112 25.15 2.47 -9.03
N VAL A 113 26.41 2.83 -8.74
CA VAL A 113 27.40 3.24 -9.75
C VAL A 113 28.13 2.04 -10.37
N ASP A 114 28.50 1.05 -9.52
CA ASP A 114 29.32 -0.11 -9.95
C ASP A 114 28.52 -1.25 -10.57
N GLN A 115 27.22 -1.30 -10.33
CA GLN A 115 26.33 -2.30 -10.91
C GLN A 115 25.22 -1.59 -11.68
N ASN A 116 24.89 -2.08 -12.86
CA ASN A 116 23.68 -1.66 -13.56
C ASN A 116 22.47 -1.98 -12.67
N TRP A 117 22.05 -1.01 -11.85
CA TRP A 117 20.99 -1.18 -10.85
C TRP A 117 19.74 -1.88 -11.42
N PRO A 118 19.27 -1.56 -12.65
CA PRO A 118 18.14 -2.26 -13.24
C PRO A 118 18.33 -3.78 -13.34
N ASP A 119 19.53 -4.24 -13.65
CA ASP A 119 19.81 -5.68 -13.79
C ASP A 119 19.83 -6.39 -12.44
N THR A 120 20.26 -5.71 -11.38
CA THR A 120 20.33 -6.31 -10.03
C THR A 120 18.96 -6.49 -9.38
N VAL A 121 17.96 -5.69 -9.78
CA VAL A 121 16.58 -5.71 -9.25
C VAL A 121 15.57 -6.16 -10.30
N ALA A 122 16.04 -6.70 -11.43
CA ALA A 122 15.16 -7.19 -12.49
C ALA A 122 14.20 -8.28 -11.96
N GLY A 123 12.92 -8.06 -12.16
CA GLY A 123 11.84 -8.92 -11.61
C GLY A 123 11.35 -8.53 -10.21
N ASP A 124 12.11 -7.73 -9.44
CA ASP A 124 11.75 -7.30 -8.08
C ASP A 124 11.77 -5.75 -7.92
N MET A 125 11.82 -5.01 -9.02
CA MET A 125 11.95 -3.54 -9.01
C MET A 125 10.89 -2.82 -8.15
N GLU A 126 9.69 -3.38 -8.05
CA GLU A 126 8.61 -2.82 -7.24
C GLU A 126 8.87 -2.85 -5.73
N ARG A 127 9.79 -3.72 -5.29
CA ARG A 127 10.17 -3.90 -3.87
C ARG A 127 11.30 -2.98 -3.45
N HIS A 128 12.01 -2.40 -4.42
CA HIS A 128 13.15 -1.55 -4.18
C HIS A 128 12.77 -0.08 -4.38
N TYR A 129 13.08 0.75 -3.38
CA TYR A 129 12.91 2.19 -3.51
C TYR A 129 13.84 2.72 -4.61
N SER A 130 13.27 3.48 -5.52
CA SER A 130 14.01 4.27 -6.50
C SER A 130 13.38 5.66 -6.59
N PRO A 131 14.16 6.74 -6.55
CA PRO A 131 13.63 8.10 -6.66
C PRO A 131 12.74 8.26 -7.89
N GLY A 132 11.56 8.83 -7.70
CA GLY A 132 10.57 9.05 -8.77
C GLY A 132 9.71 7.82 -9.14
N ARG A 133 9.98 6.63 -8.64
CA ARG A 133 9.20 5.41 -8.93
C ARG A 133 8.15 5.08 -7.86
N THR A 134 7.55 6.07 -7.26
CA THR A 134 6.39 5.86 -6.39
C THR A 134 5.14 5.61 -7.24
N TRP A 135 4.18 4.82 -6.72
CA TRP A 135 2.89 4.60 -7.40
C TRP A 135 2.20 5.95 -7.70
N GLU A 136 2.30 6.91 -6.80
CA GLU A 136 1.72 8.24 -6.98
C GLU A 136 2.36 8.99 -8.15
N ALA A 137 3.68 8.96 -8.28
CA ALA A 137 4.38 9.59 -9.41
C ALA A 137 3.97 8.94 -10.74
N LEU A 138 3.88 7.61 -10.78
CA LEU A 138 3.44 6.89 -11.98
C LEU A 138 1.98 7.22 -12.32
N ALA A 139 1.07 7.22 -11.33
CA ALA A 139 -0.32 7.58 -11.53
C ALA A 139 -0.45 9.02 -12.05
N ARG A 140 0.21 10.00 -11.40
CA ARG A 140 0.20 11.42 -11.85
C ARG A 140 0.77 11.60 -13.26
N THR A 141 1.77 10.81 -13.64
CA THR A 141 2.34 10.86 -14.99
C THR A 141 1.40 10.27 -16.04
N ALA A 142 0.58 9.29 -15.70
CA ALA A 142 -0.36 8.65 -16.63
C ALA A 142 -1.69 9.42 -16.77
N LEU A 143 -2.10 10.17 -15.75
CA LEU A 143 -3.38 10.90 -15.73
C LEU A 143 -3.59 11.87 -16.92
N PRO A 144 -2.58 12.58 -17.46
CA PRO A 144 -2.76 13.43 -18.66
C PRO A 144 -3.23 12.67 -19.90
N LEU A 145 -3.12 11.34 -19.93
CA LEU A 145 -3.59 10.50 -21.05
C LEU A 145 -5.11 10.30 -21.06
N ILE A 146 -5.79 10.64 -19.94
CA ILE A 146 -7.24 10.47 -19.82
C ILE A 146 -7.95 11.83 -19.87
N SER A 147 -9.18 11.80 -20.37
CA SER A 147 -10.09 12.95 -20.38
C SER A 147 -11.40 12.53 -19.74
N PRO A 148 -11.51 12.56 -18.41
CA PRO A 148 -12.62 11.94 -17.70
C PRO A 148 -13.95 12.67 -17.86
N GLY A 149 -13.94 13.89 -18.42
CA GLY A 149 -15.17 14.67 -18.63
C GLY A 149 -15.76 15.20 -17.31
N GLU A 150 -17.06 15.01 -17.12
CA GLU A 150 -17.77 15.32 -15.88
C GLU A 150 -17.76 14.10 -14.97
N VAL A 151 -17.14 14.24 -13.81
CA VAL A 151 -16.87 13.14 -12.87
C VAL A 151 -17.70 13.29 -11.60
N LEU A 152 -18.31 12.20 -11.17
CA LEU A 152 -18.90 12.05 -9.84
C LEU A 152 -18.07 11.04 -9.02
N ASP A 153 -17.61 11.43 -7.87
CA ASP A 153 -16.88 10.59 -6.92
C ASP A 153 -17.77 10.32 -5.69
N VAL A 154 -18.25 9.10 -5.61
CA VAL A 154 -19.24 8.66 -4.61
C VAL A 154 -18.53 8.06 -3.41
N ALA A 155 -18.85 8.54 -2.19
CA ALA A 155 -18.13 8.27 -0.96
C ALA A 155 -16.65 8.67 -1.11
N SER A 156 -16.42 9.89 -1.58
CA SER A 156 -15.11 10.43 -1.99
C SER A 156 -14.11 10.58 -0.85
N GLY A 157 -14.54 10.40 0.40
CA GLY A 157 -13.70 10.62 1.54
C GLY A 157 -13.19 12.07 1.59
N ASP A 158 -11.97 12.26 2.04
CA ASP A 158 -11.34 13.59 2.16
C ASP A 158 -10.79 14.15 0.84
N GLY A 159 -11.14 13.56 -0.32
CA GLY A 159 -10.84 14.10 -1.64
C GLY A 159 -9.45 13.80 -2.19
N VAL A 160 -8.72 12.81 -1.68
CA VAL A 160 -7.38 12.44 -2.18
C VAL A 160 -7.42 12.06 -3.67
N LEU A 161 -8.42 11.28 -4.08
CA LEU A 161 -8.57 10.88 -5.48
C LEU A 161 -8.94 12.08 -6.36
N ALA A 162 -9.84 12.94 -5.86
CA ALA A 162 -10.23 14.17 -6.56
C ALA A 162 -9.03 15.08 -6.86
N GLU A 163 -8.07 15.16 -5.94
CA GLU A 163 -6.84 15.94 -6.13
C GLU A 163 -5.98 15.45 -7.32
N LEU A 164 -6.07 14.15 -7.65
CA LEU A 164 -5.40 13.57 -8.81
C LEU A 164 -6.13 13.91 -10.13
N PHE A 165 -7.46 13.77 -10.13
CA PHE A 165 -8.29 13.87 -11.34
C PHE A 165 -8.71 15.31 -11.68
N ALA A 166 -8.83 16.20 -10.68
CA ALA A 166 -9.33 17.56 -10.86
C ALA A 166 -8.64 18.37 -11.97
N PRO A 167 -7.31 18.28 -12.19
CA PRO A 167 -6.64 19.00 -13.28
C PRO A 167 -7.11 18.60 -14.69
N TYR A 168 -7.70 17.41 -14.84
CA TYR A 168 -8.04 16.79 -16.13
C TYR A 168 -9.55 16.70 -16.35
N ALA A 169 -10.35 16.90 -15.30
CA ALA A 169 -11.80 16.85 -15.37
C ALA A 169 -12.39 18.21 -15.81
N LYS A 170 -13.45 18.18 -16.60
CA LYS A 170 -14.25 19.39 -16.91
C LYS A 170 -14.99 19.89 -15.66
N ARG A 171 -15.54 18.97 -14.90
CA ARG A 171 -16.18 19.17 -13.61
C ARG A 171 -15.96 17.92 -12.77
N TYR A 172 -15.66 18.11 -11.50
CA TYR A 172 -15.50 17.01 -10.56
C TYR A 172 -16.38 17.24 -9.33
N VAL A 173 -17.26 16.30 -9.02
CA VAL A 173 -18.18 16.41 -7.89
C VAL A 173 -17.87 15.31 -6.90
N CYS A 174 -17.50 15.70 -5.70
CA CYS A 174 -17.32 14.79 -4.56
C CYS A 174 -18.60 14.73 -3.73
N VAL A 175 -19.05 13.53 -3.41
CA VAL A 175 -20.14 13.34 -2.45
C VAL A 175 -19.71 12.38 -1.34
N ASP A 176 -20.05 12.74 -0.11
CA ASP A 176 -19.86 11.90 1.07
C ASP A 176 -20.97 12.13 2.08
N SER A 177 -21.31 11.11 2.86
CA SER A 177 -22.39 11.20 3.87
C SER A 177 -21.96 11.92 5.16
N SER A 178 -20.65 11.94 5.46
CA SER A 178 -20.10 12.54 6.67
C SER A 178 -19.85 14.04 6.51
N PRO A 179 -20.51 14.90 7.29
CA PRO A 179 -20.27 16.36 7.24
C PRO A 179 -18.82 16.74 7.55
N LYS A 180 -18.15 16.01 8.43
CA LYS A 180 -16.74 16.26 8.79
C LYS A 180 -15.81 15.95 7.62
N VAL A 181 -16.07 14.85 6.90
CA VAL A 181 -15.31 14.44 5.74
C VAL A 181 -15.50 15.44 4.60
N VAL A 182 -16.75 15.86 4.34
CA VAL A 182 -17.08 16.91 3.35
C VAL A 182 -16.33 18.23 3.62
N LEU A 183 -16.25 18.67 4.87
CA LEU A 183 -15.49 19.86 5.23
C LEU A 183 -13.97 19.70 4.97
N ALA A 184 -13.41 18.55 5.33
CA ALA A 184 -12.00 18.26 5.07
C ALA A 184 -11.69 18.22 3.57
N ALA A 185 -12.54 17.57 2.78
CA ALA A 185 -12.42 17.53 1.32
C ALA A 185 -12.54 18.92 0.70
N ALA A 186 -13.49 19.76 1.15
CA ALA A 186 -13.66 21.11 0.65
C ALA A 186 -12.41 21.97 0.91
N GLU A 187 -11.81 21.88 2.09
CA GLU A 187 -10.56 22.59 2.41
C GLU A 187 -9.38 22.10 1.54
N ARG A 188 -9.24 20.79 1.37
CA ARG A 188 -8.20 20.20 0.52
C ARG A 188 -8.30 20.64 -0.94
N LEU A 189 -9.52 20.70 -1.46
CA LEU A 189 -9.80 20.87 -2.88
C LEU A 189 -10.07 22.32 -3.29
N LYS A 190 -10.04 23.28 -2.35
CA LYS A 190 -10.36 24.69 -2.58
C LYS A 190 -9.55 25.36 -3.69
N LYS A 191 -8.35 24.84 -3.98
CA LYS A 191 -7.50 25.33 -5.08
C LYS A 191 -7.99 24.95 -6.48
N TRP A 192 -8.97 24.04 -6.58
CA TRP A 192 -9.50 23.54 -7.84
C TRP A 192 -10.91 24.06 -8.09
N PRO A 193 -11.09 25.11 -8.91
CA PRO A 193 -12.41 25.74 -9.15
C PRO A 193 -13.39 24.81 -9.88
N THR A 194 -12.90 23.77 -10.55
CA THR A 194 -13.71 22.75 -11.23
C THR A 194 -14.29 21.70 -10.29
N VAL A 195 -13.88 21.72 -9.00
CA VAL A 195 -14.31 20.73 -8.01
C VAL A 195 -15.41 21.33 -7.13
N SER A 196 -16.46 20.56 -6.90
CA SER A 196 -17.46 20.82 -5.87
C SER A 196 -17.55 19.64 -4.90
N VAL A 197 -17.76 19.94 -3.62
CA VAL A 197 -17.88 18.95 -2.56
C VAL A 197 -19.21 19.17 -1.87
N MET A 198 -19.99 18.10 -1.68
CA MET A 198 -21.29 18.19 -1.02
C MET A 198 -21.60 16.97 -0.19
N LYS A 199 -22.45 17.16 0.83
CA LYS A 199 -23.00 16.05 1.59
C LYS A 199 -24.13 15.38 0.80
N ALA A 200 -24.04 14.07 0.60
CA ALA A 200 -25.12 13.29 -0.02
C ALA A 200 -25.09 11.83 0.46
N ASP A 201 -26.23 11.18 0.34
CA ASP A 201 -26.36 9.73 0.53
C ASP A 201 -26.12 9.03 -0.81
N MET A 202 -25.24 8.03 -0.85
CA MET A 202 -24.97 7.26 -2.05
C MET A 202 -26.16 6.40 -2.53
N HIS A 203 -27.18 6.19 -1.67
CA HIS A 203 -28.39 5.46 -2.01
C HIS A 203 -29.46 6.33 -2.67
N GLU A 204 -29.31 7.66 -2.61
CA GLU A 204 -30.22 8.65 -3.20
C GLU A 204 -29.40 9.88 -3.60
N LEU A 205 -28.77 9.80 -4.76
CA LEU A 205 -27.88 10.85 -5.26
C LEU A 205 -28.69 12.09 -5.69
N PRO A 206 -28.33 13.32 -5.25
CA PRO A 206 -29.11 14.55 -5.50
C PRO A 206 -28.88 15.10 -6.91
N PHE A 207 -28.81 14.21 -7.90
CA PHE A 207 -28.58 14.56 -9.30
C PHE A 207 -29.68 13.96 -10.19
N GLY A 208 -29.98 14.66 -11.27
CA GLY A 208 -30.82 14.14 -12.35
C GLY A 208 -30.13 12.98 -13.08
N ALA A 209 -30.88 12.28 -13.92
CA ALA A 209 -30.33 11.23 -14.77
C ALA A 209 -29.35 11.80 -15.81
N ALA A 210 -28.39 11.01 -16.26
CA ALA A 210 -27.53 11.27 -17.39
C ALA A 210 -26.70 12.57 -17.28
N GLN A 211 -26.04 12.79 -16.16
CA GLN A 211 -25.24 14.00 -15.92
C GLN A 211 -23.72 13.80 -16.01
N PHE A 212 -23.23 12.58 -15.74
CA PHE A 212 -21.80 12.34 -15.58
C PHE A 212 -21.23 11.42 -16.67
N ASP A 213 -20.03 11.74 -17.12
CA ASP A 213 -19.29 10.91 -18.07
C ASP A 213 -18.59 9.75 -17.35
N LEU A 214 -18.22 9.96 -16.06
CA LEU A 214 -17.56 8.99 -15.21
C LEU A 214 -18.11 9.06 -13.78
N VAL A 215 -18.47 7.89 -13.24
CA VAL A 215 -18.77 7.73 -11.81
C VAL A 215 -17.68 6.86 -11.20
N LEU A 216 -17.06 7.37 -10.13
CA LEU A 216 -16.03 6.69 -9.34
C LEU A 216 -16.61 6.24 -8.00
N MET A 217 -16.30 5.02 -7.59
CA MET A 217 -16.73 4.44 -6.31
C MET A 217 -15.58 3.62 -5.70
N MET A 218 -14.66 4.29 -5.02
CA MET A 218 -13.49 3.63 -4.43
C MET A 218 -13.80 3.14 -3.01
N HIS A 219 -13.97 1.83 -2.86
CA HIS A 219 -14.37 1.15 -1.62
C HIS A 219 -15.72 1.58 -1.02
N ALA A 220 -16.54 2.35 -1.73
CA ALA A 220 -17.84 2.84 -1.26
C ALA A 220 -18.77 1.70 -0.84
N LEU A 221 -18.80 0.60 -1.60
CA LEU A 221 -19.69 -0.53 -1.34
C LEU A 221 -19.43 -1.24 -0.02
N SER A 222 -18.28 -1.07 0.60
CA SER A 222 -17.99 -1.63 1.92
C SER A 222 -18.90 -1.08 3.02
N TYR A 223 -19.47 0.10 2.83
CA TYR A 223 -20.25 0.86 3.81
C TYR A 223 -21.76 0.76 3.61
N THR A 224 -22.24 -0.20 2.83
CA THR A 224 -23.68 -0.36 2.58
C THR A 224 -24.15 -1.80 2.73
N LYS A 225 -25.39 -1.96 3.22
CA LYS A 225 -26.15 -3.21 3.19
C LYS A 225 -26.95 -3.37 1.90
N LYS A 226 -27.02 -2.32 1.08
CA LYS A 226 -27.85 -2.27 -0.15
C LYS A 226 -26.99 -1.94 -1.39
N PRO A 227 -25.95 -2.74 -1.72
CA PRO A 227 -25.02 -2.42 -2.79
C PRO A 227 -25.70 -2.32 -4.18
N ALA A 228 -26.78 -3.10 -4.42
CA ALA A 228 -27.54 -3.01 -5.66
C ALA A 228 -28.12 -1.61 -5.89
N LEU A 229 -28.73 -1.02 -4.86
CA LEU A 229 -29.32 0.32 -4.94
C LEU A 229 -28.26 1.40 -5.24
N VAL A 230 -27.07 1.28 -4.62
CA VAL A 230 -25.97 2.22 -4.86
C VAL A 230 -25.47 2.13 -6.31
N ILE A 231 -25.38 0.92 -6.87
CA ILE A 231 -24.98 0.73 -8.27
C ILE A 231 -26.08 1.21 -9.24
N GLU A 232 -27.36 1.01 -8.90
CA GLU A 232 -28.49 1.54 -9.66
C GLU A 232 -28.49 3.07 -9.70
N GLU A 233 -28.23 3.74 -8.58
CA GLU A 233 -28.09 5.19 -8.53
C GLU A 233 -26.88 5.69 -9.34
N ALA A 234 -25.75 4.99 -9.26
CA ALA A 234 -24.59 5.30 -10.11
C ALA A 234 -24.92 5.18 -11.60
N ALA A 235 -25.61 4.12 -11.99
CA ALA A 235 -26.05 3.92 -13.37
C ALA A 235 -27.05 5.00 -13.82
N ARG A 236 -27.99 5.39 -12.98
CA ARG A 236 -28.99 6.41 -13.28
C ARG A 236 -28.37 7.77 -13.63
N VAL A 237 -27.32 8.16 -12.93
CA VAL A 237 -26.68 9.47 -13.12
C VAL A 237 -25.64 9.47 -14.25
N LEU A 238 -25.24 8.30 -14.77
CA LEU A 238 -24.34 8.18 -15.91
C LEU A 238 -25.03 8.61 -17.21
N LYS A 239 -24.33 9.34 -18.04
CA LYS A 239 -24.72 9.61 -19.43
C LYS A 239 -24.70 8.33 -20.27
N PRO A 240 -25.40 8.31 -21.42
CA PRO A 240 -25.18 7.26 -22.42
C PRO A 240 -23.69 7.17 -22.78
N LYS A 241 -23.11 5.98 -22.69
CA LYS A 241 -21.67 5.69 -22.82
C LYS A 241 -20.79 6.25 -21.71
N GLY A 242 -21.37 6.73 -20.62
CA GLY A 242 -20.63 7.06 -19.41
C GLY A 242 -20.15 5.79 -18.72
N GLN A 243 -19.10 5.91 -17.91
CA GLN A 243 -18.45 4.76 -17.30
C GLN A 243 -18.59 4.76 -15.78
N LEU A 244 -18.86 3.59 -15.22
CA LEU A 244 -18.72 3.30 -13.80
C LEU A 244 -17.39 2.60 -13.57
N LEU A 245 -16.52 3.21 -12.76
CA LEU A 245 -15.32 2.57 -12.23
C LEU A 245 -15.47 2.42 -10.73
N LEU A 246 -15.46 1.20 -10.24
CA LEU A 246 -15.52 0.93 -8.81
C LEU A 246 -14.43 -0.04 -8.36
N SER A 247 -14.02 0.10 -7.10
CA SER A 247 -13.21 -0.88 -6.42
C SER A 247 -13.83 -1.28 -5.08
N CYS A 248 -13.61 -2.52 -4.67
CA CYS A 248 -14.04 -3.04 -3.38
C CYS A 248 -13.15 -4.20 -2.96
N LEU A 249 -13.29 -4.66 -1.71
CA LEU A 249 -12.63 -5.89 -1.29
C LEU A 249 -13.26 -7.10 -1.98
N MET A 250 -12.41 -8.03 -2.41
CA MET A 250 -12.86 -9.39 -2.75
C MET A 250 -13.46 -10.04 -1.51
N LYS A 251 -14.48 -10.89 -1.70
CA LYS A 251 -15.17 -11.59 -0.62
C LYS A 251 -14.20 -12.33 0.30
N HIS A 252 -14.31 -12.08 1.60
CA HIS A 252 -13.41 -12.62 2.63
C HIS A 252 -14.15 -12.97 3.92
N GLY A 253 -13.46 -13.69 4.85
CA GLY A 253 -14.00 -14.09 6.15
C GLY A 253 -13.54 -13.25 7.35
N HIS A 254 -12.77 -12.20 7.16
CA HIS A 254 -12.04 -11.48 8.20
C HIS A 254 -12.86 -10.33 8.82
N ARG A 255 -14.04 -10.64 9.41
CA ARG A 255 -14.95 -9.64 10.00
C ARG A 255 -14.27 -8.79 11.07
N SER A 256 -13.58 -9.41 12.02
CA SER A 256 -12.91 -8.70 13.12
C SER A 256 -11.85 -7.69 12.68
N VAL A 257 -11.29 -7.87 11.47
CA VAL A 257 -10.29 -6.96 10.93
C VAL A 257 -10.94 -5.72 10.32
N VAL A 258 -12.11 -5.85 9.67
CA VAL A 258 -12.77 -4.76 8.93
C VAL A 258 -13.85 -4.03 9.75
N GLU A 259 -14.39 -4.67 10.79
CA GLU A 259 -15.43 -4.10 11.67
C GLU A 259 -15.02 -2.77 12.32
N PRO A 260 -13.77 -2.59 12.83
CA PRO A 260 -13.32 -1.30 13.38
C PRO A 260 -13.33 -0.15 12.37
N PHE A 261 -13.33 -0.45 11.07
CA PHE A 261 -13.42 0.53 9.99
C PHE A 261 -14.85 0.80 9.51
N GLY A 262 -15.86 0.22 10.17
CA GLY A 262 -17.27 0.43 9.86
C GLY A 262 -17.76 -0.29 8.61
N HIS A 263 -17.10 -1.36 8.17
CA HIS A 263 -17.57 -2.14 7.02
C HIS A 263 -18.85 -2.90 7.36
N GLU A 264 -19.86 -2.74 6.54
CA GLU A 264 -21.18 -3.39 6.68
C GLU A 264 -21.21 -4.77 6.01
N ASN A 265 -20.31 -5.02 5.07
CA ASN A 265 -20.20 -6.30 4.37
C ASN A 265 -18.74 -6.80 4.31
N LEU A 266 -18.57 -8.02 3.83
CA LEU A 266 -17.26 -8.70 3.77
C LEU A 266 -16.77 -8.82 2.32
N GLY A 267 -16.96 -7.77 1.52
CA GLY A 267 -16.55 -7.74 0.11
C GLY A 267 -17.48 -8.53 -0.82
N PHE A 268 -17.11 -8.61 -2.07
CA PHE A 268 -17.92 -9.16 -3.16
C PHE A 268 -17.12 -10.17 -3.97
N SER A 269 -17.78 -11.19 -4.47
CA SER A 269 -17.23 -11.99 -5.58
C SER A 269 -17.41 -11.27 -6.91
N GLN A 270 -16.57 -11.60 -7.89
CA GLN A 270 -16.73 -11.07 -9.26
C GLN A 270 -18.15 -11.30 -9.79
N LYS A 271 -18.70 -12.51 -9.62
CA LYS A 271 -20.05 -12.87 -10.09
C LYS A 271 -21.15 -12.01 -9.44
N GLU A 272 -21.03 -11.73 -8.13
CA GLU A 272 -21.98 -10.87 -7.43
C GLU A 272 -21.94 -9.44 -7.96
N LEU A 273 -20.74 -8.90 -8.16
CA LEU A 273 -20.55 -7.53 -8.62
C LEU A 273 -21.02 -7.34 -10.07
N ILE A 274 -20.66 -8.25 -10.97
CA ILE A 274 -21.13 -8.28 -12.35
C ILE A 274 -22.66 -8.30 -12.39
N ARG A 275 -23.30 -9.20 -11.63
CA ARG A 275 -24.75 -9.31 -11.58
C ARG A 275 -25.42 -8.01 -11.10
N HIS A 276 -24.82 -7.28 -10.14
CA HIS A 276 -25.38 -6.00 -9.69
C HIS A 276 -25.28 -4.93 -10.79
N ALA A 277 -24.16 -4.85 -11.49
CA ALA A 277 -23.96 -3.90 -12.59
C ALA A 277 -24.92 -4.19 -13.77
N GLU A 278 -25.05 -5.45 -14.19
CA GLU A 278 -25.95 -5.86 -15.27
C GLU A 278 -27.42 -5.61 -14.93
N LYS A 279 -27.84 -5.85 -13.67
CA LYS A 279 -29.19 -5.53 -13.21
C LYS A 279 -29.49 -4.03 -13.21
N ALA A 280 -28.48 -3.20 -13.00
CA ALA A 280 -28.58 -1.75 -13.12
C ALA A 280 -28.58 -1.25 -14.59
N GLY A 281 -28.52 -2.15 -15.57
CA GLY A 281 -28.51 -1.82 -16.99
C GLY A 281 -27.14 -1.51 -17.57
N LEU A 282 -26.06 -1.76 -16.82
CA LEU A 282 -24.69 -1.52 -17.27
C LEU A 282 -24.11 -2.75 -17.99
N THR A 283 -23.27 -2.49 -18.99
CA THR A 283 -22.48 -3.52 -19.68
C THR A 283 -21.09 -3.59 -19.04
N VAL A 284 -20.77 -4.70 -18.40
CA VAL A 284 -19.46 -4.89 -17.75
C VAL A 284 -18.38 -5.10 -18.81
N LYS A 285 -17.34 -4.28 -18.78
CA LYS A 285 -16.16 -4.37 -19.65
C LYS A 285 -15.04 -5.18 -18.98
N HIS A 286 -14.76 -4.91 -17.71
CA HIS A 286 -13.75 -5.59 -16.91
C HIS A 286 -14.24 -5.80 -15.48
N CYS A 287 -13.93 -6.96 -14.92
CA CYS A 287 -14.12 -7.22 -13.49
C CYS A 287 -13.04 -8.22 -13.05
N GLU A 288 -12.03 -7.72 -12.34
CA GLU A 288 -10.85 -8.53 -11.99
C GLU A 288 -10.18 -8.06 -10.69
N VAL A 289 -9.38 -8.93 -10.11
CA VAL A 289 -8.52 -8.59 -8.97
C VAL A 289 -7.31 -7.80 -9.49
N VAL A 290 -7.22 -6.53 -9.13
CA VAL A 290 -6.16 -5.62 -9.61
C VAL A 290 -4.99 -5.49 -8.64
N SER A 291 -5.19 -5.86 -7.37
CA SER A 291 -4.16 -5.73 -6.35
C SER A 291 -4.42 -6.68 -5.20
N ARG A 292 -3.34 -7.04 -4.48
CA ARG A 292 -3.38 -7.77 -3.22
C ARG A 292 -2.54 -7.02 -2.19
N GLU A 293 -3.11 -6.75 -1.02
CA GLU A 293 -2.41 -6.05 0.05
C GLU A 293 -1.21 -6.85 0.57
N ARG A 294 -0.14 -6.14 0.89
CA ARG A 294 1.06 -6.76 1.49
C ARG A 294 0.88 -7.10 2.97
N ARG A 295 -0.02 -6.40 3.67
CA ARG A 295 -0.33 -6.65 5.09
C ARG A 295 -1.32 -7.80 5.23
N ALA A 296 -1.10 -8.67 6.23
CA ALA A 296 -2.08 -9.68 6.59
C ALA A 296 -3.43 -9.02 6.95
N PRO A 297 -4.56 -9.62 6.54
CA PRO A 297 -4.74 -10.92 5.93
C PRO A 297 -4.60 -10.96 4.41
N HIS A 298 -3.92 -10.00 3.79
CA HIS A 298 -3.65 -9.92 2.35
C HIS A 298 -4.92 -9.76 1.52
N PHE A 299 -5.73 -8.76 1.84
CA PHE A 299 -6.96 -8.47 1.10
C PHE A 299 -6.68 -8.29 -0.39
N GLU A 300 -7.56 -8.87 -1.19
CA GLU A 300 -7.57 -8.67 -2.62
C GLU A 300 -8.54 -7.54 -2.99
N ILE A 301 -8.11 -6.66 -3.88
CA ILE A 301 -8.89 -5.53 -4.36
C ILE A 301 -9.50 -5.91 -5.71
N LEU A 302 -10.81 -5.97 -5.74
CA LEU A 302 -11.59 -6.22 -6.94
C LEU A 302 -11.97 -4.89 -7.59
N MET A 303 -11.73 -4.77 -8.89
CA MET A 303 -12.13 -3.63 -9.71
C MET A 303 -13.20 -4.05 -10.71
N LEU A 304 -14.18 -3.18 -10.94
CA LEU A 304 -15.17 -3.31 -12.02
C LEU A 304 -15.19 -2.02 -12.84
N LEU A 305 -15.11 -2.17 -14.15
CA LEU A 305 -15.38 -1.12 -15.14
C LEU A 305 -16.61 -1.54 -15.95
N ALA A 306 -17.62 -0.69 -16.00
CA ALA A 306 -18.86 -0.91 -16.75
C ALA A 306 -19.31 0.38 -17.47
N GLU A 307 -20.13 0.20 -18.51
CA GLU A 307 -20.69 1.27 -19.33
C GLU A 307 -22.20 1.11 -19.46
#